data_aae741411c9f785814b5c8ae0f6e433d
#
_entry.id   aae741411c9f785814b5c8ae0f6e433d
#
_cell.length_a   1.000
_cell.length_b   1.000
_cell.length_c   1.000
_cell.angle_alpha   90.00
_cell.angle_beta   90.00
_cell.angle_gamma   90.00
#
_symmetry.space_group_name_H-M   'P 1'
#
loop_
_entity.id
_entity.type
_entity.pdbx_description
1 polymer ?
#
loop_
_entity_poly.entity_id
_entity_poly.type
_entity_poly.pdbx_seq_one_letter_code
_entity_poly.pdbx_strand_id
1 'polypeptide(L)'
;MATGTEKTEREGSTMHAEETKTHEVYDEVLSPEEDKRLLRKIDMCLLPVMALSYMFQFLDKTALNSTAILGLREDLHLTGEEYSWSSGIYYFGYLAASYPAAVLMVRWHVGKLISASVLVWGIVLILTAVCFNPAGLLAERFFLGFTEAAIGPGLTVVVAMWYKRAEQPLRHAAWYLGNTFAGIFGGLLANAIGHIDSIAPWKAVFLIFGGLTIAWSFVLLFTLPDTPGKAWFLNRTDREKALLRVKENMTGIKNNEFKWSQCLEALLDIKSWFVVAMQIANSIPNGAVTTFSAIIIRAFGFSTMNTLLLTSINYVLQLFLVLTATIGSSYFHNSRTYWMAGNLAVAVTGAVMVRQLPVEMKWGRLAGICMAGGYAANFPLIMSLMSGNFGGFTKKTTVNAMVSPTADKPFLSFQQTKGYSSYLYLL
;
A
#
# COMPACT_ATOMS: atom_id res chain seq x y z
N MET A 1 -22.98 -32.78 -31.59
CA MET A 1 -22.63 -32.42 -30.21
C MET A 1 -21.36 -33.12 -29.69
N ALA A 2 -20.72 -33.99 -30.46
CA ALA A 2 -19.51 -34.76 -30.00
C ALA A 2 -18.16 -34.12 -30.33
N THR A 3 -18.11 -33.05 -31.13
CA THR A 3 -16.83 -32.42 -31.55
C THR A 3 -16.27 -31.37 -30.56
N GLY A 4 -17.09 -30.88 -29.62
CA GLY A 4 -16.69 -29.84 -28.69
C GLY A 4 -15.93 -30.39 -27.45
N THR A 5 -16.32 -31.55 -26.96
CA THR A 5 -15.73 -32.21 -25.80
C THR A 5 -14.32 -32.75 -26.07
N GLU A 6 -14.12 -33.32 -27.27
CA GLU A 6 -12.82 -33.88 -27.66
C GLU A 6 -11.75 -32.82 -27.91
N LYS A 7 -12.14 -31.61 -28.31
CA LYS A 7 -11.24 -30.46 -28.50
C LYS A 7 -10.79 -29.90 -27.15
N THR A 8 -11.68 -29.82 -26.17
CA THR A 8 -11.38 -29.32 -24.79
C THR A 8 -10.49 -30.29 -24.02
N GLU A 9 -10.69 -31.62 -24.19
CA GLU A 9 -9.85 -32.63 -23.58
C GLU A 9 -8.44 -32.67 -24.21
N ARG A 10 -8.31 -32.48 -25.52
CA ARG A 10 -7.00 -32.37 -26.20
C ARG A 10 -6.25 -31.11 -25.78
N GLU A 11 -6.93 -29.97 -25.67
CA GLU A 11 -6.29 -28.71 -25.20
C GLU A 11 -5.88 -28.82 -23.72
N GLY A 12 -6.66 -29.47 -22.86
CA GLY A 12 -6.30 -29.76 -21.47
C GLY A 12 -5.10 -30.70 -21.36
N SER A 13 -5.07 -31.77 -22.17
CA SER A 13 -3.96 -32.72 -22.19
C SER A 13 -2.66 -32.12 -22.74
N THR A 14 -2.74 -31.26 -23.75
CA THR A 14 -1.54 -30.56 -24.27
C THR A 14 -1.01 -29.52 -23.30
N MET A 15 -1.86 -28.81 -22.55
CA MET A 15 -1.42 -27.88 -21.51
C MET A 15 -0.73 -28.59 -20.35
N HIS A 16 -1.28 -29.70 -19.87
CA HIS A 16 -0.63 -30.49 -18.83
C HIS A 16 0.71 -31.08 -19.28
N ALA A 17 0.80 -31.56 -20.54
CA ALA A 17 2.05 -32.07 -21.09
C ALA A 17 3.12 -30.97 -21.27
N GLU A 18 2.71 -29.75 -21.59
CA GLU A 18 3.61 -28.60 -21.74
C GLU A 18 4.07 -28.07 -20.36
N GLU A 19 3.19 -28.08 -19.35
CA GLU A 19 3.52 -27.77 -17.95
C GLU A 19 4.49 -28.79 -17.37
N THR A 20 4.25 -30.09 -17.59
CA THR A 20 5.12 -31.16 -17.11
C THR A 20 6.51 -31.09 -17.75
N LYS A 21 6.58 -30.86 -19.08
CA LYS A 21 7.87 -30.67 -19.77
C LYS A 21 8.62 -29.40 -19.29
N THR A 22 7.89 -28.36 -18.95
CA THR A 22 8.50 -27.12 -18.43
C THR A 22 9.07 -27.34 -17.03
N HIS A 23 8.38 -28.11 -16.18
CA HIS A 23 8.86 -28.53 -14.87
C HIS A 23 10.09 -29.44 -14.98
N GLU A 24 10.05 -30.46 -15.86
CA GLU A 24 11.22 -31.35 -16.08
C GLU A 24 12.44 -30.58 -16.56
N VAL A 25 12.27 -29.65 -17.51
CA VAL A 25 13.42 -28.83 -18.00
C VAL A 25 13.87 -27.85 -16.91
N TYR A 26 12.98 -27.35 -16.03
CA TYR A 26 13.36 -26.51 -14.92
C TYR A 26 14.20 -27.30 -13.89
N ASP A 27 13.74 -28.48 -13.51
CA ASP A 27 14.42 -29.32 -12.52
C ASP A 27 15.75 -29.88 -13.05
N GLU A 28 15.87 -30.05 -14.37
CA GLU A 28 17.11 -30.45 -15.01
C GLU A 28 18.14 -29.31 -15.09
N VAL A 29 17.68 -28.03 -15.17
CA VAL A 29 18.54 -26.84 -15.34
C VAL A 29 18.84 -26.14 -14.03
N LEU A 30 17.98 -26.26 -13.00
CA LEU A 30 18.12 -25.53 -11.74
C LEU A 30 17.95 -26.46 -10.53
N SER A 31 19.05 -26.67 -9.81
CA SER A 31 18.96 -27.42 -8.55
C SER A 31 18.19 -26.59 -7.50
N PRO A 32 17.54 -27.24 -6.51
CA PRO A 32 16.84 -26.52 -5.44
C PRO A 32 17.72 -25.56 -4.63
N GLU A 33 19.02 -25.85 -4.55
CA GLU A 33 20.00 -24.98 -3.88
C GLU A 33 20.34 -23.75 -4.72
N GLU A 34 20.48 -23.92 -6.02
CA GLU A 34 20.69 -22.81 -6.96
C GLU A 34 19.48 -21.91 -7.03
N ASP A 35 18.25 -22.46 -7.04
CA ASP A 35 17.01 -21.71 -7.01
C ASP A 35 16.92 -20.84 -5.75
N LYS A 36 17.22 -21.40 -4.59
CA LYS A 36 17.26 -20.63 -3.31
C LYS A 36 18.35 -19.55 -3.32
N ARG A 37 19.52 -19.82 -3.90
CA ARG A 37 20.61 -18.85 -4.02
C ARG A 37 20.22 -17.70 -4.94
N LEU A 38 19.65 -18.01 -6.09
CA LEU A 38 19.16 -17.00 -7.05
C LEU A 38 18.05 -16.16 -6.45
N LEU A 39 17.07 -16.81 -5.79
CA LEU A 39 15.97 -16.13 -5.09
C LEU A 39 16.50 -15.15 -4.04
N ARG A 40 17.48 -15.57 -3.23
CA ARG A 40 18.08 -14.70 -2.22
C ARG A 40 18.77 -13.47 -2.84
N LYS A 41 19.46 -13.62 -3.98
CA LYS A 41 20.04 -12.48 -4.70
C LYS A 41 18.96 -11.50 -5.18
N ILE A 42 17.87 -12.03 -5.74
CA ILE A 42 16.73 -11.22 -6.19
C ILE A 42 16.11 -10.49 -5.01
N ASP A 43 15.82 -11.20 -3.92
CA ASP A 43 15.23 -10.63 -2.70
C ASP A 43 16.10 -9.51 -2.12
N MET A 44 17.40 -9.69 -2.02
CA MET A 44 18.33 -8.69 -1.47
C MET A 44 18.43 -7.42 -2.32
N CYS A 45 18.22 -7.51 -3.63
CA CYS A 45 18.29 -6.34 -4.51
C CYS A 45 16.93 -5.66 -4.70
N LEU A 46 15.86 -6.42 -4.90
CA LEU A 46 14.55 -5.83 -5.24
C LEU A 46 13.72 -5.44 -4.03
N LEU A 47 13.64 -6.28 -2.98
CA LEU A 47 12.77 -6.02 -1.85
C LEU A 47 13.12 -4.72 -1.11
N PRO A 48 14.39 -4.40 -0.81
CA PRO A 48 14.71 -3.12 -0.19
C PRO A 48 14.32 -1.92 -1.05
N VAL A 49 14.54 -1.99 -2.37
CA VAL A 49 14.20 -0.93 -3.32
C VAL A 49 12.68 -0.72 -3.35
N MET A 50 11.91 -1.80 -3.39
CA MET A 50 10.45 -1.76 -3.38
C MET A 50 9.90 -1.24 -2.04
N ALA A 51 10.46 -1.72 -0.92
CA ALA A 51 10.04 -1.32 0.42
C ALA A 51 10.34 0.16 0.69
N LEU A 52 11.52 0.66 0.27
CA LEU A 52 11.88 2.07 0.37
C LEU A 52 10.99 2.95 -0.52
N SER A 53 10.68 2.52 -1.74
CA SER A 53 9.76 3.26 -2.63
C SER A 53 8.38 3.40 -2.00
N TYR A 54 7.87 2.33 -1.40
CA TYR A 54 6.58 2.35 -0.71
C TYR A 54 6.65 3.13 0.62
N MET A 55 7.80 3.09 1.29
CA MET A 55 8.07 3.92 2.46
C MET A 55 7.98 5.40 2.12
N PHE A 56 8.61 5.87 1.05
CA PHE A 56 8.51 7.27 0.59
C PHE A 56 7.07 7.65 0.28
N GLN A 57 6.33 6.81 -0.44
CA GLN A 57 4.93 7.06 -0.74
C GLN A 57 4.06 7.26 0.52
N PHE A 58 4.27 6.43 1.53
CA PHE A 58 3.50 6.56 2.76
C PHE A 58 3.99 7.70 3.65
N LEU A 59 5.30 8.01 3.62
CA LEU A 59 5.89 9.15 4.31
C LEU A 59 5.23 10.47 3.85
N ASP A 60 5.10 10.65 2.54
CA ASP A 60 4.52 11.84 1.95
C ASP A 60 3.02 11.95 2.25
N LYS A 61 2.32 10.82 2.26
CA LYS A 61 0.91 10.76 2.65
C LYS A 61 0.71 11.16 4.11
N THR A 62 1.60 10.75 5.02
CA THR A 62 1.54 11.09 6.45
C THR A 62 2.09 12.48 6.77
N ALA A 63 2.86 13.10 5.85
CA ALA A 63 3.38 14.45 6.00
C ALA A 63 2.26 15.46 6.26
N LEU A 64 1.11 15.33 5.60
CA LEU A 64 -0.04 16.20 5.82
C LEU A 64 -0.51 16.21 7.28
N ASN A 65 -0.53 15.03 7.93
CA ASN A 65 -0.92 14.90 9.33
C ASN A 65 0.09 15.61 10.27
N SER A 66 1.38 15.44 10.05
CA SER A 66 2.44 16.07 10.83
C SER A 66 2.49 17.58 10.62
N THR A 67 2.36 18.03 9.39
CA THR A 67 2.42 19.47 9.03
C THR A 67 1.19 20.24 9.49
N ALA A 68 0.04 19.57 9.68
CA ALA A 68 -1.17 20.19 10.22
C ALA A 68 -0.95 20.83 11.61
N ILE A 69 -0.03 20.28 12.41
CA ILE A 69 0.31 20.83 13.75
C ILE A 69 1.60 21.66 13.74
N LEU A 70 2.28 21.73 12.58
CA LEU A 70 3.48 22.56 12.35
C LEU A 70 3.17 23.91 11.69
N GLY A 71 1.89 24.32 11.67
CA GLY A 71 1.46 25.63 11.20
C GLY A 71 0.83 25.63 9.79
N LEU A 72 0.71 24.49 9.10
CA LEU A 72 0.09 24.42 7.77
C LEU A 72 -1.35 24.98 7.76
N ARG A 73 -2.13 24.64 8.78
CA ARG A 73 -3.55 25.04 8.87
C ARG A 73 -3.72 26.52 9.10
N GLU A 74 -2.87 27.07 9.93
CA GLU A 74 -2.84 28.49 10.28
C GLU A 74 -2.38 29.34 9.11
N ASP A 75 -1.26 28.99 8.47
CA ASP A 75 -0.65 29.72 7.35
C ASP A 75 -1.53 29.74 6.09
N LEU A 76 -2.23 28.64 5.83
CA LEU A 76 -3.13 28.53 4.68
C LEU A 76 -4.59 28.89 5.02
N HIS A 77 -4.88 29.32 6.26
CA HIS A 77 -6.22 29.63 6.77
C HIS A 77 -7.24 28.51 6.53
N LEU A 78 -6.82 27.23 6.72
CA LEU A 78 -7.65 26.06 6.44
C LEU A 78 -8.76 25.91 7.48
N THR A 79 -10.00 25.85 7.03
CA THR A 79 -11.11 25.36 7.84
C THR A 79 -10.98 23.85 8.08
N GLY A 80 -11.73 23.33 9.06
CA GLY A 80 -11.74 21.88 9.32
C GLY A 80 -12.21 21.05 8.11
N GLU A 81 -13.15 21.58 7.33
CA GLU A 81 -13.65 20.95 6.11
C GLU A 81 -12.59 20.95 5.00
N GLU A 82 -11.92 22.08 4.74
CA GLU A 82 -10.90 22.19 3.72
C GLU A 82 -9.70 21.28 4.01
N TYR A 83 -9.30 21.18 5.28
CA TYR A 83 -8.26 20.22 5.69
C TYR A 83 -8.70 18.77 5.41
N SER A 84 -9.93 18.41 5.74
CA SER A 84 -10.47 17.08 5.46
C SER A 84 -10.55 16.81 3.95
N TRP A 85 -10.98 17.82 3.17
CA TRP A 85 -10.98 17.72 1.70
C TRP A 85 -9.60 17.59 1.12
N SER A 86 -8.56 18.23 1.67
CA SER A 86 -7.18 18.08 1.20
C SER A 86 -6.66 16.64 1.31
N SER A 87 -7.13 15.90 2.31
CA SER A 87 -6.87 14.46 2.42
C SER A 87 -7.73 13.62 1.46
N GLY A 88 -8.99 14.00 1.25
CA GLY A 88 -9.94 13.26 0.40
C GLY A 88 -9.65 13.40 -1.10
N ILE A 89 -9.34 14.60 -1.57
CA ILE A 89 -9.16 14.91 -3.00
C ILE A 89 -7.96 14.17 -3.60
N TYR A 90 -6.96 13.86 -2.79
CA TYR A 90 -5.85 12.99 -3.16
C TYR A 90 -6.33 11.66 -3.79
N TYR A 91 -7.33 11.03 -3.18
CA TYR A 91 -7.87 9.75 -3.67
C TYR A 91 -8.67 9.89 -4.97
N PHE A 92 -9.29 11.05 -5.22
CA PHE A 92 -9.92 11.33 -6.51
C PHE A 92 -8.86 11.45 -7.61
N GLY A 93 -7.73 12.12 -7.35
CA GLY A 93 -6.59 12.15 -8.27
C GLY A 93 -6.03 10.76 -8.55
N TYR A 94 -5.86 9.96 -7.50
CA TYR A 94 -5.40 8.56 -7.60
C TYR A 94 -6.34 7.71 -8.46
N LEU A 95 -7.65 7.81 -8.25
CA LEU A 95 -8.65 7.08 -9.03
C LEU A 95 -8.64 7.52 -10.51
N ALA A 96 -8.57 8.83 -10.78
CA ALA A 96 -8.52 9.36 -12.13
C ALA A 96 -7.30 8.86 -12.92
N ALA A 97 -6.15 8.71 -12.25
CA ALA A 97 -4.93 8.21 -12.86
C ALA A 97 -4.82 6.68 -12.93
N SER A 98 -5.62 5.93 -12.18
CA SER A 98 -5.50 4.46 -12.09
C SER A 98 -5.59 3.78 -13.44
N TYR A 99 -6.55 4.18 -14.30
CA TYR A 99 -6.70 3.60 -15.63
C TYR A 99 -5.57 4.02 -16.59
N PRO A 100 -5.22 5.30 -16.75
CA PRO A 100 -4.04 5.72 -17.51
C PRO A 100 -2.76 5.03 -17.06
N ALA A 101 -2.52 4.91 -15.76
CA ALA A 101 -1.34 4.25 -15.21
C ALA A 101 -1.29 2.76 -15.60
N ALA A 102 -2.42 2.05 -15.53
CA ALA A 102 -2.50 0.65 -15.95
C ALA A 102 -2.18 0.48 -17.44
N VAL A 103 -2.71 1.36 -18.31
CA VAL A 103 -2.42 1.34 -19.76
C VAL A 103 -0.92 1.62 -20.02
N LEU A 104 -0.34 2.59 -19.31
CA LEU A 104 1.08 2.91 -19.44
C LEU A 104 1.98 1.75 -19.00
N MET A 105 1.61 1.04 -17.92
CA MET A 105 2.37 -0.15 -17.46
C MET A 105 2.43 -1.28 -18.49
N VAL A 106 1.37 -1.43 -19.27
CA VAL A 106 1.35 -2.44 -20.35
C VAL A 106 2.21 -2.00 -21.54
N ARG A 107 2.23 -0.71 -21.86
CA ARG A 107 2.91 -0.18 -23.05
C ARG A 107 4.37 0.20 -22.83
N TRP A 108 4.74 0.59 -21.63
CA TRP A 108 6.07 1.10 -21.30
C TRP A 108 6.84 0.15 -20.37
N HIS A 109 8.11 0.42 -20.22
CA HIS A 109 9.00 -0.29 -19.30
C HIS A 109 8.64 0.04 -17.85
N VAL A 110 8.25 -0.96 -17.07
CA VAL A 110 7.68 -0.79 -15.72
C VAL A 110 8.66 -0.07 -14.79
N GLY A 111 9.96 -0.43 -14.79
CA GLY A 111 10.97 0.22 -13.95
C GLY A 111 11.13 1.70 -14.25
N LYS A 112 11.21 2.07 -15.55
CA LYS A 112 11.32 3.47 -15.99
C LYS A 112 10.04 4.26 -15.70
N LEU A 113 8.87 3.64 -15.87
CA LEU A 113 7.59 4.26 -15.57
C LEU A 113 7.47 4.59 -14.09
N ILE A 114 7.81 3.63 -13.20
CA ILE A 114 7.83 3.85 -11.75
C ILE A 114 8.80 5.00 -11.41
N SER A 115 10.02 4.98 -11.93
CA SER A 115 11.02 6.03 -11.66
C SER A 115 10.55 7.41 -12.11
N ALA A 116 9.95 7.52 -13.31
CA ALA A 116 9.39 8.76 -13.83
C ALA A 116 8.20 9.25 -12.99
N SER A 117 7.33 8.35 -12.56
CA SER A 117 6.21 8.65 -11.68
C SER A 117 6.69 9.20 -10.33
N VAL A 118 7.71 8.58 -9.72
CA VAL A 118 8.32 9.05 -8.46
C VAL A 118 8.97 10.42 -8.64
N LEU A 119 9.62 10.70 -9.79
CA LEU A 119 10.19 12.01 -10.08
C LEU A 119 9.11 13.11 -10.13
N VAL A 120 8.07 12.88 -10.91
CA VAL A 120 6.97 13.86 -11.06
C VAL A 120 6.24 14.05 -9.73
N TRP A 121 5.97 12.97 -9.00
CA TRP A 121 5.41 13.02 -7.66
C TRP A 121 6.27 13.83 -6.70
N GLY A 122 7.60 13.62 -6.65
CA GLY A 122 8.52 14.41 -5.80
C GLY A 122 8.50 15.90 -6.13
N ILE A 123 8.38 16.27 -7.42
CA ILE A 123 8.23 17.67 -7.85
C ILE A 123 6.89 18.23 -7.34
N VAL A 124 5.78 17.51 -7.51
CA VAL A 124 4.46 17.93 -7.04
C VAL A 124 4.48 18.13 -5.53
N LEU A 125 5.13 17.22 -4.78
CA LEU A 125 5.26 17.34 -3.33
C LEU A 125 6.02 18.59 -2.89
N ILE A 126 7.09 18.98 -3.60
CA ILE A 126 7.80 20.24 -3.33
C ILE A 126 6.89 21.44 -3.56
N LEU A 127 6.01 21.40 -4.56
CA LEU A 127 5.08 22.49 -4.86
C LEU A 127 4.09 22.75 -3.71
N THR A 128 3.86 21.79 -2.80
CA THR A 128 3.08 22.05 -1.58
C THR A 128 3.66 23.23 -0.79
N ALA A 129 4.99 23.38 -0.72
CA ALA A 129 5.64 24.46 0.02
C ALA A 129 5.38 25.86 -0.55
N VAL A 130 4.92 25.94 -1.81
CA VAL A 130 4.60 27.20 -2.51
C VAL A 130 3.10 27.55 -2.41
N CYS A 131 2.29 26.65 -1.87
CA CYS A 131 0.87 26.93 -1.65
C CYS A 131 0.68 28.05 -0.64
N PHE A 132 -0.26 28.94 -0.92
CA PHE A 132 -0.61 30.11 -0.08
C PHE A 132 -2.11 30.23 0.20
N ASN A 133 -2.92 29.31 -0.31
CA ASN A 133 -4.36 29.29 -0.10
C ASN A 133 -4.90 27.84 -0.12
N PRO A 134 -6.14 27.60 0.39
CA PRO A 134 -6.75 26.28 0.39
C PRO A 134 -6.88 25.65 -0.99
N ALA A 135 -7.27 26.45 -2.00
CA ALA A 135 -7.47 25.96 -3.37
C ALA A 135 -6.17 25.41 -4.00
N GLY A 136 -5.03 26.08 -3.76
CA GLY A 136 -3.72 25.63 -4.20
C GLY A 136 -3.33 24.29 -3.56
N LEU A 137 -3.58 24.15 -2.26
CA LEU A 137 -3.34 22.88 -1.57
C LEU A 137 -4.23 21.74 -2.12
N LEU A 138 -5.52 22.02 -2.36
CA LEU A 138 -6.44 21.01 -2.92
C LEU A 138 -6.00 20.57 -4.32
N ALA A 139 -5.62 21.53 -5.18
CA ALA A 139 -5.12 21.22 -6.52
C ALA A 139 -3.83 20.36 -6.45
N GLU A 140 -2.87 20.75 -5.61
CA GLU A 140 -1.64 20.02 -5.42
C GLU A 140 -1.93 18.59 -4.94
N ARG A 141 -2.81 18.41 -3.95
CA ARG A 141 -3.20 17.10 -3.43
C ARG A 141 -3.86 16.21 -4.47
N PHE A 142 -4.66 16.76 -5.36
CA PHE A 142 -5.21 16.02 -6.50
C PHE A 142 -4.09 15.51 -7.42
N PHE A 143 -3.17 16.39 -7.82
CA PHE A 143 -2.05 15.99 -8.69
C PHE A 143 -1.06 15.04 -7.99
N LEU A 144 -0.87 15.18 -6.68
CA LEU A 144 -0.07 14.24 -5.90
C LEU A 144 -0.67 12.82 -6.00
N GLY A 145 -1.97 12.68 -5.74
CA GLY A 145 -2.66 11.40 -5.90
C GLY A 145 -2.58 10.87 -7.33
N PHE A 146 -2.73 11.76 -8.33
CA PHE A 146 -2.63 11.40 -9.74
C PHE A 146 -1.26 10.81 -10.10
N THR A 147 -0.17 11.40 -9.63
CA THR A 147 1.20 10.97 -9.94
C THR A 147 1.62 9.72 -9.16
N GLU A 148 1.07 9.51 -7.96
CA GLU A 148 1.36 8.33 -7.14
C GLU A 148 0.62 7.05 -7.57
N ALA A 149 -0.43 7.16 -8.38
CA ALA A 149 -1.31 6.04 -8.74
C ALA A 149 -0.61 4.86 -9.42
N ALA A 150 0.56 5.09 -10.04
CA ALA A 150 1.33 4.04 -10.71
C ALA A 150 2.15 3.17 -9.74
N ILE A 151 2.42 3.62 -8.51
CA ILE A 151 3.41 2.96 -7.63
C ILE A 151 2.92 1.60 -7.14
N GLY A 152 1.78 1.52 -6.46
CA GLY A 152 1.25 0.28 -5.92
C GLY A 152 1.05 -0.82 -6.97
N PRO A 153 0.30 -0.54 -8.05
CA PRO A 153 0.15 -1.48 -9.17
C PRO A 153 1.49 -1.83 -9.82
N GLY A 154 2.40 -0.86 -10.00
CA GLY A 154 3.72 -1.07 -10.58
C GLY A 154 4.57 -2.04 -9.76
N LEU A 155 4.64 -1.88 -8.45
CA LEU A 155 5.34 -2.81 -7.56
C LEU A 155 4.72 -4.22 -7.61
N THR A 156 3.39 -4.31 -7.72
CA THR A 156 2.69 -5.59 -7.89
C THR A 156 3.09 -6.29 -9.19
N VAL A 157 3.20 -5.53 -10.29
CA VAL A 157 3.66 -6.05 -11.59
C VAL A 157 5.13 -6.51 -11.48
N VAL A 158 6.00 -5.76 -10.82
CA VAL A 158 7.39 -6.17 -10.58
C VAL A 158 7.42 -7.51 -9.83
N VAL A 159 6.64 -7.67 -8.74
CA VAL A 159 6.57 -8.96 -8.03
C VAL A 159 6.12 -10.08 -8.96
N ALA A 160 5.11 -9.86 -9.79
CA ALA A 160 4.60 -10.88 -10.72
C ALA A 160 5.63 -11.28 -11.79
N MET A 161 6.50 -10.34 -12.22
CA MET A 161 7.52 -10.59 -13.22
C MET A 161 8.77 -11.30 -12.66
N TRP A 162 9.03 -11.22 -11.37
CA TRP A 162 10.27 -11.68 -10.75
C TRP A 162 10.12 -12.92 -9.87
N TYR A 163 8.92 -13.21 -9.36
CA TYR A 163 8.68 -14.25 -8.36
C TYR A 163 7.64 -15.27 -8.80
N LYS A 164 7.86 -16.55 -8.43
CA LYS A 164 6.89 -17.62 -8.61
C LYS A 164 5.59 -17.27 -7.84
N ARG A 165 4.44 -17.73 -8.33
CA ARG A 165 3.13 -17.45 -7.70
C ARG A 165 3.08 -17.78 -6.22
N ALA A 166 3.68 -18.90 -5.81
CA ALA A 166 3.72 -19.31 -4.40
C ALA A 166 4.54 -18.36 -3.51
N GLU A 167 5.49 -17.62 -4.10
CA GLU A 167 6.39 -16.71 -3.40
C GLU A 167 5.89 -15.28 -3.29
N GLN A 168 4.97 -14.88 -4.19
CA GLN A 168 4.45 -13.51 -4.30
C GLN A 168 3.83 -12.98 -3.01
N PRO A 169 2.99 -13.75 -2.25
CA PRO A 169 2.35 -13.22 -1.04
C PRO A 169 3.34 -12.70 0.00
N LEU A 170 4.43 -13.42 0.23
CA LEU A 170 5.47 -13.01 1.18
C LEU A 170 6.19 -11.74 0.73
N ARG A 171 6.44 -11.59 -0.59
CA ARG A 171 7.12 -10.41 -1.16
C ARG A 171 6.21 -9.19 -1.16
N HIS A 172 4.90 -9.38 -1.39
CA HIS A 172 3.92 -8.32 -1.18
C HIS A 172 3.89 -7.84 0.27
N ALA A 173 3.90 -8.75 1.23
CA ALA A 173 3.97 -8.38 2.64
C ALA A 173 5.29 -7.65 2.97
N ALA A 174 6.41 -8.11 2.43
CA ALA A 174 7.73 -7.54 2.71
C ALA A 174 7.86 -6.08 2.26
N TRP A 175 7.45 -5.73 1.04
CA TRP A 175 7.51 -4.32 0.62
C TRP A 175 6.43 -3.47 1.27
N TYR A 176 5.28 -4.05 1.64
CA TYR A 176 4.24 -3.33 2.38
C TYR A 176 4.70 -2.89 3.79
N LEU A 177 5.65 -3.58 4.41
CA LEU A 177 6.25 -3.14 5.68
C LEU A 177 6.87 -1.73 5.58
N GLY A 178 7.25 -1.27 4.39
CA GLY A 178 7.67 0.12 4.14
C GLY A 178 6.69 1.15 4.66
N ASN A 179 5.37 0.86 4.60
CA ASN A 179 4.32 1.68 5.19
C ASN A 179 4.53 1.93 6.69
N THR A 180 4.74 0.87 7.45
CA THR A 180 4.90 0.96 8.90
C THR A 180 6.20 1.67 9.28
N PHE A 181 7.28 1.41 8.55
CA PHE A 181 8.54 2.12 8.72
C PHE A 181 8.40 3.62 8.40
N ALA A 182 7.65 3.98 7.35
CA ALA A 182 7.36 5.37 7.04
C ALA A 182 6.62 6.07 8.19
N GLY A 183 5.66 5.41 8.80
CA GLY A 183 4.95 5.95 9.97
C GLY A 183 5.86 6.17 11.19
N ILE A 184 6.79 5.25 11.43
CA ILE A 184 7.77 5.37 12.52
C ILE A 184 8.74 6.52 12.25
N PHE A 185 9.38 6.52 11.08
CA PHE A 185 10.39 7.51 10.74
C PHE A 185 9.80 8.88 10.41
N GLY A 186 8.57 8.93 9.88
CA GLY A 186 7.90 10.17 9.49
C GLY A 186 7.71 11.13 10.66
N GLY A 187 7.24 10.63 11.80
CA GLY A 187 7.10 11.43 13.02
C GLY A 187 8.44 11.92 13.57
N LEU A 188 9.47 11.06 13.56
CA LEU A 188 10.82 11.40 13.99
C LEU A 188 11.46 12.46 13.09
N LEU A 189 11.34 12.29 11.76
CA LEU A 189 11.86 13.26 10.78
C LEU A 189 11.10 14.58 10.87
N ALA A 190 9.78 14.56 10.97
CA ALA A 190 8.99 15.77 11.13
C ALA A 190 9.33 16.51 12.43
N ASN A 191 9.64 15.78 13.52
CA ASN A 191 10.12 16.38 14.76
C ASN A 191 11.49 17.05 14.55
N ALA A 192 12.45 16.37 13.92
CA ALA A 192 13.78 16.95 13.67
C ALA A 192 13.70 18.19 12.77
N ILE A 193 12.88 18.15 11.71
CA ILE A 193 12.65 19.25 10.77
C ILE A 193 11.91 20.42 11.46
N GLY A 194 11.02 20.11 12.40
CA GLY A 194 10.23 21.09 13.14
C GLY A 194 11.05 22.05 14.00
N HIS A 195 12.35 21.79 14.20
CA HIS A 195 13.29 22.69 14.89
C HIS A 195 14.01 23.68 13.94
N ILE A 196 13.68 23.66 12.65
CA ILE A 196 14.25 24.59 11.68
C ILE A 196 13.51 25.92 11.78
N ASP A 197 14.21 26.98 12.16
CA ASP A 197 13.63 28.33 12.35
C ASP A 197 13.74 29.23 11.11
N SER A 198 14.52 28.84 10.09
CA SER A 198 14.79 29.67 8.91
C SER A 198 13.62 29.80 7.95
N ILE A 199 12.71 28.82 7.93
CA ILE A 199 11.48 28.78 7.11
C ILE A 199 10.35 28.15 7.93
N ALA A 200 9.10 28.39 7.53
CA ALA A 200 7.96 27.74 8.18
C ALA A 200 8.15 26.21 8.24
N PRO A 201 8.08 25.58 9.43
CA PRO A 201 8.43 24.16 9.61
C PRO A 201 7.68 23.21 8.68
N TRP A 202 6.40 23.49 8.40
CA TRP A 202 5.62 22.68 7.47
C TRP A 202 6.15 22.73 6.02
N LYS A 203 6.66 23.91 5.57
CA LYS A 203 7.30 24.07 4.26
C LYS A 203 8.59 23.27 4.19
N ALA A 204 9.39 23.32 5.27
CA ALA A 204 10.63 22.54 5.37
C ALA A 204 10.39 21.05 5.23
N VAL A 205 9.33 20.51 5.84
CA VAL A 205 8.94 19.08 5.72
C VAL A 205 8.70 18.72 4.26
N PHE A 206 7.89 19.47 3.52
CA PHE A 206 7.58 19.17 2.12
C PHE A 206 8.77 19.34 1.18
N LEU A 207 9.62 20.36 1.41
CA LEU A 207 10.86 20.55 0.65
C LEU A 207 11.84 19.41 0.84
N ILE A 208 12.04 18.97 2.09
CA ILE A 208 12.98 17.89 2.42
C ILE A 208 12.45 16.55 1.91
N PHE A 209 11.18 16.22 2.19
CA PHE A 209 10.59 14.95 1.74
C PHE A 209 10.54 14.89 0.22
N GLY A 210 10.09 15.95 -0.45
CA GLY A 210 10.07 15.99 -1.91
C GLY A 210 11.47 15.94 -2.53
N GLY A 211 12.45 16.61 -1.93
CA GLY A 211 13.85 16.52 -2.35
C GLY A 211 14.43 15.11 -2.21
N LEU A 212 14.15 14.42 -1.10
CA LEU A 212 14.54 13.02 -0.90
C LEU A 212 13.83 12.09 -1.89
N THR A 213 12.55 12.34 -2.17
CA THR A 213 11.78 11.57 -3.17
C THR A 213 12.33 11.75 -4.57
N ILE A 214 12.70 12.97 -4.96
CA ILE A 214 13.37 13.23 -6.24
C ILE A 214 14.72 12.51 -6.30
N ALA A 215 15.54 12.60 -5.26
CA ALA A 215 16.81 11.89 -5.20
C ALA A 215 16.60 10.37 -5.31
N TRP A 216 15.58 9.85 -4.64
CA TRP A 216 15.19 8.43 -4.73
C TRP A 216 14.77 8.02 -6.14
N SER A 217 14.09 8.89 -6.90
CA SER A 217 13.71 8.59 -8.29
C SER A 217 14.90 8.29 -9.19
N PHE A 218 16.01 9.04 -9.01
CA PHE A 218 17.25 8.76 -9.72
C PHE A 218 17.87 7.43 -9.29
N VAL A 219 17.85 7.11 -7.99
CA VAL A 219 18.30 5.79 -7.51
C VAL A 219 17.47 4.68 -8.15
N LEU A 220 16.14 4.83 -8.19
CA LEU A 220 15.24 3.86 -8.82
C LEU A 220 15.56 3.64 -10.29
N LEU A 221 15.84 4.70 -11.03
CA LEU A 221 16.13 4.63 -12.46
C LEU A 221 17.32 3.68 -12.77
N PHE A 222 18.28 3.63 -11.86
CA PHE A 222 19.49 2.78 -12.02
C PHE A 222 19.36 1.42 -11.31
N THR A 223 18.58 1.35 -10.22
CA THR A 223 18.51 0.14 -9.39
C THR A 223 17.36 -0.79 -9.76
N LEU A 224 16.22 -0.26 -10.24
CA LEU A 224 15.06 -1.07 -10.57
C LEU A 224 15.09 -1.53 -12.04
N PRO A 225 15.47 -2.78 -12.33
CA PRO A 225 15.53 -3.27 -13.70
C PRO A 225 14.13 -3.55 -14.26
N ASP A 226 13.95 -3.28 -15.54
CA ASP A 226 12.66 -3.48 -16.23
C ASP A 226 12.22 -4.95 -16.31
N THR A 227 13.20 -5.88 -16.49
CA THR A 227 12.94 -7.31 -16.64
C THR A 227 14.10 -8.13 -16.08
N PRO A 228 13.88 -9.40 -15.70
CA PRO A 228 14.95 -10.27 -15.24
C PRO A 228 16.12 -10.40 -16.23
N GLY A 229 15.85 -10.42 -17.54
CA GLY A 229 16.88 -10.52 -18.57
C GLY A 229 17.80 -9.29 -18.69
N LYS A 230 17.41 -8.13 -18.14
CA LYS A 230 18.19 -6.88 -18.15
C LYS A 230 18.74 -6.50 -16.77
N ALA A 231 18.64 -7.38 -15.78
CA ALA A 231 19.06 -7.09 -14.41
C ALA A 231 20.58 -6.89 -14.32
N TRP A 232 21.01 -5.75 -13.82
CA TRP A 232 22.43 -5.40 -13.67
C TRP A 232 23.16 -6.26 -12.62
N PHE A 233 22.43 -6.73 -11.59
CA PHE A 233 22.97 -7.52 -10.48
C PHE A 233 23.03 -9.04 -10.76
N LEU A 234 22.52 -9.51 -11.91
CA LEU A 234 22.55 -10.90 -12.33
C LEU A 234 23.56 -11.13 -13.45
N ASN A 235 24.35 -12.21 -13.34
CA ASN A 235 25.21 -12.70 -14.42
C ASN A 235 24.35 -13.23 -15.57
N ARG A 236 24.94 -13.43 -16.75
CA ARG A 236 24.22 -13.91 -17.94
C ARG A 236 23.48 -15.23 -17.69
N THR A 237 24.11 -16.18 -17.05
CA THR A 237 23.49 -17.46 -16.66
C THR A 237 22.39 -17.31 -15.62
N ASP A 238 22.58 -16.45 -14.62
CA ASP A 238 21.57 -16.16 -13.61
C ASP A 238 20.34 -15.46 -14.23
N ARG A 239 20.50 -14.62 -15.27
CA ARG A 239 19.40 -13.98 -16.00
C ARG A 239 18.56 -15.00 -16.76
N GLU A 240 19.21 -15.95 -17.44
CA GLU A 240 18.54 -17.04 -18.15
C GLU A 240 17.76 -17.92 -17.17
N LYS A 241 18.39 -18.28 -16.04
CA LYS A 241 17.76 -19.03 -14.95
C LYS A 241 16.58 -18.26 -14.34
N ALA A 242 16.69 -16.93 -14.12
CA ALA A 242 15.61 -16.12 -13.60
C ALA A 242 14.42 -16.02 -14.56
N LEU A 243 14.65 -15.94 -15.88
CA LEU A 243 13.60 -15.99 -16.89
C LEU A 243 12.91 -17.36 -16.92
N LEU A 244 13.69 -18.44 -16.85
CA LEU A 244 13.17 -19.81 -16.81
C LEU A 244 12.28 -20.01 -15.58
N ARG A 245 12.73 -19.51 -14.41
CA ARG A 245 12.04 -19.58 -13.14
C ARG A 245 10.62 -18.98 -13.16
N VAL A 246 10.43 -17.89 -13.89
CA VAL A 246 9.12 -17.21 -14.00
C VAL A 246 8.34 -17.60 -15.25
N LYS A 247 8.92 -18.41 -16.14
CA LYS A 247 8.25 -18.89 -17.37
C LYS A 247 6.97 -19.65 -17.06
N GLU A 248 6.95 -20.37 -15.95
CA GLU A 248 5.76 -21.06 -15.44
C GLU A 248 4.61 -20.09 -15.13
N ASN A 249 4.91 -18.89 -14.60
CA ASN A 249 3.90 -17.84 -14.39
C ASN A 249 3.30 -17.37 -15.71
N MET A 250 4.10 -17.34 -16.79
CA MET A 250 3.68 -16.87 -18.12
C MET A 250 2.87 -17.93 -18.86
N THR A 251 3.15 -19.22 -18.67
CA THR A 251 2.38 -20.31 -19.26
C THR A 251 0.97 -20.41 -18.65
N GLY A 252 0.84 -20.10 -17.36
CA GLY A 252 -0.48 -19.99 -16.72
C GLY A 252 -1.25 -18.71 -17.01
N ILE A 253 -0.63 -17.70 -17.64
CA ILE A 253 -1.26 -16.45 -18.10
C ILE A 253 -1.94 -16.64 -19.46
N LYS A 254 -1.67 -17.74 -20.19
CA LYS A 254 -2.17 -17.98 -21.55
C LYS A 254 -3.67 -18.22 -21.67
N ASN A 255 -4.45 -18.17 -20.58
CA ASN A 255 -5.89 -17.94 -20.63
C ASN A 255 -6.19 -16.44 -20.50
N ASN A 256 -5.64 -15.63 -21.41
CA ASN A 256 -5.92 -14.19 -21.55
C ASN A 256 -7.34 -13.88 -22.02
N GLU A 257 -8.21 -14.85 -22.10
CA GLU A 257 -9.61 -14.61 -22.38
C GLU A 257 -10.30 -14.15 -21.09
N PHE A 258 -10.67 -12.89 -21.05
CA PHE A 258 -11.57 -12.35 -20.04
C PHE A 258 -12.90 -13.10 -20.14
N LYS A 259 -13.19 -13.95 -19.15
CA LYS A 259 -14.42 -14.74 -19.11
C LYS A 259 -15.51 -13.96 -18.38
N TRP A 260 -16.45 -13.38 -19.14
CA TRP A 260 -17.60 -12.68 -18.58
C TRP A 260 -18.40 -13.52 -17.57
N SER A 261 -18.49 -14.84 -17.78
CA SER A 261 -19.11 -15.77 -16.83
C SER A 261 -18.45 -15.74 -15.45
N GLN A 262 -17.11 -15.71 -15.38
CA GLN A 262 -16.39 -15.61 -14.12
C GLN A 262 -16.50 -14.21 -13.49
N CYS A 263 -16.63 -13.16 -14.28
CA CYS A 263 -16.90 -11.81 -13.80
C CYS A 263 -18.30 -11.75 -13.16
N LEU A 264 -19.32 -12.27 -13.83
CA LEU A 264 -20.68 -12.33 -13.31
C LEU A 264 -20.76 -13.22 -12.05
N GLU A 265 -20.07 -14.36 -12.07
CA GLU A 265 -19.94 -15.23 -10.90
C GLU A 265 -19.31 -14.48 -9.71
N ALA A 266 -18.26 -13.68 -9.93
CA ALA A 266 -17.65 -12.87 -8.88
C ALA A 266 -18.62 -11.83 -8.29
N LEU A 267 -19.46 -11.22 -9.14
CA LEU A 267 -20.45 -10.22 -8.71
C LEU A 267 -21.64 -10.87 -7.96
N LEU A 268 -21.99 -12.09 -8.29
CA LEU A 268 -23.08 -12.83 -7.65
C LEU A 268 -22.63 -13.62 -6.42
N ASP A 269 -21.33 -13.87 -6.28
CA ASP A 269 -20.78 -14.61 -5.14
C ASP A 269 -20.83 -13.77 -3.86
N ILE A 270 -21.63 -14.21 -2.89
CA ILE A 270 -21.75 -13.53 -1.59
C ILE A 270 -20.41 -13.37 -0.86
N LYS A 271 -19.45 -14.31 -1.09
CA LYS A 271 -18.10 -14.22 -0.51
C LYS A 271 -17.35 -12.99 -0.99
N SER A 272 -17.53 -12.59 -2.26
CA SER A 272 -16.94 -11.37 -2.82
C SER A 272 -17.42 -10.14 -2.05
N TRP A 273 -18.71 -10.04 -1.81
CA TRP A 273 -19.30 -8.92 -1.07
C TRP A 273 -18.90 -8.89 0.41
N PHE A 274 -18.72 -10.06 1.04
CA PHE A 274 -18.17 -10.09 2.41
C PHE A 274 -16.74 -9.55 2.46
N VAL A 275 -15.88 -9.90 1.51
CA VAL A 275 -14.51 -9.37 1.46
C VAL A 275 -14.51 -7.87 1.18
N VAL A 276 -15.37 -7.38 0.29
CA VAL A 276 -15.57 -5.95 0.03
C VAL A 276 -16.02 -5.23 1.30
N ALA A 277 -17.02 -5.77 2.00
CA ALA A 277 -17.52 -5.19 3.26
C ALA A 277 -16.45 -5.15 4.35
N MET A 278 -15.66 -6.21 4.50
CA MET A 278 -14.51 -6.25 5.42
C MET A 278 -13.48 -5.18 5.07
N GLN A 279 -13.17 -5.00 3.79
CA GLN A 279 -12.23 -3.97 3.36
C GLN A 279 -12.77 -2.55 3.60
N ILE A 280 -14.05 -2.31 3.32
CA ILE A 280 -14.71 -1.03 3.63
C ILE A 280 -14.62 -0.75 5.13
N ALA A 281 -15.03 -1.71 5.97
CA ALA A 281 -14.98 -1.57 7.42
C ALA A 281 -13.55 -1.30 7.94
N ASN A 282 -12.55 -1.95 7.36
CA ASN A 282 -11.14 -1.75 7.70
C ASN A 282 -10.61 -0.39 7.22
N SER A 283 -11.17 0.18 6.15
CA SER A 283 -10.73 1.46 5.58
C SER A 283 -11.26 2.67 6.35
N ILE A 284 -12.40 2.56 7.05
CA ILE A 284 -12.98 3.66 7.83
C ILE A 284 -12.00 4.16 8.92
N PRO A 285 -11.51 3.34 9.87
CA PRO A 285 -10.58 3.81 10.90
C PRO A 285 -9.24 4.28 10.32
N ASN A 286 -8.79 3.68 9.21
CA ASN A 286 -7.55 4.08 8.57
C ASN A 286 -7.56 5.56 8.15
N GLY A 287 -8.63 6.05 7.48
CA GLY A 287 -8.73 7.46 7.10
C GLY A 287 -8.64 8.40 8.29
N ALA A 288 -9.33 8.05 9.38
CA ALA A 288 -9.31 8.83 10.59
C ALA A 288 -7.92 8.87 11.24
N VAL A 289 -7.30 7.73 11.47
CA VAL A 289 -6.00 7.64 12.15
C VAL A 289 -4.89 8.27 11.30
N THR A 290 -4.81 8.00 10.01
CA THR A 290 -3.74 8.54 9.15
C THR A 290 -3.81 10.06 8.97
N THR A 291 -5.00 10.66 8.97
CA THR A 291 -5.18 12.08 8.71
C THR A 291 -5.18 12.93 9.98
N PHE A 292 -5.74 12.40 11.08
CA PHE A 292 -6.03 13.20 12.26
C PHE A 292 -5.27 12.80 13.52
N SER A 293 -4.46 11.74 13.52
CA SER A 293 -3.81 11.26 14.75
C SER A 293 -2.95 12.32 15.45
N ALA A 294 -2.18 13.11 14.70
CA ALA A 294 -1.36 14.17 15.29
C ALA A 294 -2.22 15.27 15.93
N ILE A 295 -3.31 15.67 15.26
CA ILE A 295 -4.25 16.68 15.78
C ILE A 295 -4.92 16.16 17.06
N ILE A 296 -5.34 14.89 17.09
CA ILE A 296 -5.98 14.26 18.25
C ILE A 296 -5.00 14.14 19.42
N ILE A 297 -3.76 13.68 19.18
CA ILE A 297 -2.74 13.55 20.23
C ILE A 297 -2.39 14.93 20.79
N ARG A 298 -2.27 15.97 19.94
CA ARG A 298 -2.04 17.33 20.39
C ARG A 298 -3.19 17.87 21.26
N ALA A 299 -4.44 17.52 20.91
CA ALA A 299 -5.61 17.89 21.71
C ALA A 299 -5.63 17.27 23.11
N PHE A 300 -4.87 16.19 23.34
CA PHE A 300 -4.67 15.63 24.70
C PHE A 300 -3.74 16.50 25.58
N GLY A 301 -3.20 17.61 25.03
CA GLY A 301 -2.37 18.56 25.76
C GLY A 301 -0.87 18.23 25.75
N PHE A 302 -0.39 17.47 24.75
CA PHE A 302 1.03 17.31 24.49
C PHE A 302 1.58 18.48 23.66
N SER A 303 2.87 18.83 23.83
CA SER A 303 3.53 19.82 22.97
C SER A 303 3.62 19.33 21.53
N THR A 304 3.76 20.25 20.56
CA THR A 304 3.87 19.92 19.13
C THR A 304 4.98 18.89 18.88
N MET A 305 6.17 19.11 19.43
CA MET A 305 7.32 18.23 19.23
C MET A 305 7.11 16.84 19.85
N ASN A 306 6.57 16.79 21.07
CA ASN A 306 6.23 15.51 21.70
C ASN A 306 5.13 14.79 20.91
N THR A 307 4.16 15.49 20.36
CA THR A 307 3.10 14.89 19.53
C THR A 307 3.69 14.19 18.32
N LEU A 308 4.64 14.79 17.63
CA LEU A 308 5.31 14.18 16.47
C LEU A 308 6.04 12.88 16.86
N LEU A 309 6.73 12.87 18.00
CA LEU A 309 7.36 11.65 18.51
C LEU A 309 6.33 10.58 18.91
N LEU A 310 5.25 10.99 19.57
CA LEU A 310 4.21 10.08 20.01
C LEU A 310 3.42 9.45 18.87
N THR A 311 3.29 10.12 17.71
CA THR A 311 2.71 9.51 16.52
C THR A 311 3.52 8.32 16.02
N SER A 312 4.85 8.32 16.17
CA SER A 312 5.71 7.19 15.80
C SER A 312 5.42 5.95 16.65
N ILE A 313 5.07 6.11 17.93
CA ILE A 313 4.75 5.00 18.85
C ILE A 313 3.50 4.23 18.36
N ASN A 314 2.52 4.93 17.77
CA ASN A 314 1.35 4.29 17.15
C ASN A 314 1.77 3.26 16.08
N TYR A 315 2.72 3.62 15.23
CA TYR A 315 3.21 2.74 14.17
C TYR A 315 4.10 1.60 14.69
N VAL A 316 4.80 1.79 15.81
CA VAL A 316 5.53 0.69 16.48
C VAL A 316 4.56 -0.38 16.98
N LEU A 317 3.47 0.02 17.64
CA LEU A 317 2.43 -0.93 18.05
C LEU A 317 1.77 -1.60 16.84
N GLN A 318 1.50 -0.84 15.78
CA GLN A 318 0.98 -1.37 14.52
C GLN A 318 1.91 -2.42 13.92
N LEU A 319 3.24 -2.17 13.90
CA LEU A 319 4.23 -3.14 13.42
C LEU A 319 4.14 -4.45 14.21
N PHE A 320 4.09 -4.35 15.53
CA PHE A 320 3.96 -5.52 16.41
C PHE A 320 2.69 -6.32 16.10
N LEU A 321 1.54 -5.66 15.95
CA LEU A 321 0.26 -6.32 15.64
C LEU A 321 0.26 -6.94 14.24
N VAL A 322 0.85 -6.29 13.24
CA VAL A 322 1.01 -6.85 11.88
C VAL A 322 1.87 -8.11 11.92
N LEU A 323 3.02 -8.07 12.60
CA LEU A 323 3.92 -9.22 12.67
C LEU A 323 3.29 -10.39 13.43
N THR A 324 2.69 -10.15 14.59
CA THR A 324 2.03 -11.20 15.39
C THR A 324 0.87 -11.83 14.64
N ALA A 325 0.04 -11.03 13.97
CA ALA A 325 -1.09 -11.53 13.18
C ALA A 325 -0.63 -12.32 11.94
N THR A 326 0.41 -11.85 11.24
CA THR A 326 0.93 -12.53 10.05
C THR A 326 1.62 -13.85 10.42
N ILE A 327 2.50 -13.83 11.43
CA ILE A 327 3.20 -15.03 11.91
C ILE A 327 2.19 -16.00 12.51
N GLY A 328 1.32 -15.54 13.40
CA GLY A 328 0.32 -16.37 14.06
C GLY A 328 -0.65 -17.02 13.06
N SER A 329 -1.14 -16.28 12.08
CA SER A 329 -2.02 -16.84 11.04
C SER A 329 -1.31 -17.80 10.09
N SER A 330 0.01 -17.74 9.98
CA SER A 330 0.81 -18.67 9.20
C SER A 330 1.10 -19.97 9.98
N TYR A 331 1.27 -19.83 11.30
CA TYR A 331 1.56 -20.98 12.18
C TYR A 331 0.31 -21.79 12.51
N PHE A 332 -0.81 -21.11 12.86
CA PHE A 332 -2.08 -21.76 13.18
C PHE A 332 -2.95 -21.90 11.93
N HIS A 333 -3.23 -23.13 11.53
CA HIS A 333 -4.03 -23.42 10.34
C HIS A 333 -5.46 -22.86 10.50
N ASN A 334 -6.03 -22.25 9.44
CA ASN A 334 -7.40 -21.69 9.40
C ASN A 334 -7.70 -20.62 10.48
N SER A 335 -6.69 -19.93 11.03
CA SER A 335 -6.87 -18.96 12.12
C SER A 335 -6.98 -17.51 11.69
N ARG A 336 -6.91 -17.20 10.38
CA ARG A 336 -6.84 -15.83 9.84
C ARG A 336 -7.97 -14.92 10.34
N THR A 337 -9.21 -15.43 10.32
CA THR A 337 -10.40 -14.69 10.79
C THR A 337 -10.37 -14.39 12.28
N TYR A 338 -9.84 -15.30 13.10
CA TYR A 338 -9.68 -15.07 14.54
C TYR A 338 -8.67 -13.97 14.84
N TRP A 339 -7.54 -13.95 14.11
CA TRP A 339 -6.56 -12.87 14.21
C TRP A 339 -7.15 -11.53 13.78
N MET A 340 -7.93 -11.51 12.70
CA MET A 340 -8.63 -10.29 12.25
C MET A 340 -9.63 -9.79 13.30
N ALA A 341 -10.41 -10.69 13.89
CA ALA A 341 -11.36 -10.34 14.96
C ALA A 341 -10.64 -9.80 16.20
N GLY A 342 -9.51 -10.41 16.59
CA GLY A 342 -8.69 -9.96 17.70
C GLY A 342 -8.11 -8.55 17.47
N ASN A 343 -7.55 -8.29 16.30
CA ASN A 343 -7.03 -6.95 15.93
C ASN A 343 -8.14 -5.89 15.92
N LEU A 344 -9.34 -6.27 15.42
CA LEU A 344 -10.48 -5.37 15.42
C LEU A 344 -10.97 -5.07 16.84
N ALA A 345 -11.00 -6.08 17.72
CA ALA A 345 -11.34 -5.88 19.13
C ALA A 345 -10.35 -4.93 19.82
N VAL A 346 -9.05 -5.07 19.56
CA VAL A 346 -8.02 -4.13 20.05
C VAL A 346 -8.30 -2.72 19.52
N ALA A 347 -8.59 -2.57 18.23
CA ALA A 347 -8.86 -1.26 17.63
C ALA A 347 -10.12 -0.60 18.19
N VAL A 348 -11.20 -1.37 18.39
CA VAL A 348 -12.45 -0.86 18.98
C VAL A 348 -12.23 -0.45 20.44
N THR A 349 -11.51 -1.28 21.22
CA THR A 349 -11.16 -0.95 22.61
C THR A 349 -10.38 0.37 22.66
N GLY A 350 -9.40 0.55 21.75
CA GLY A 350 -8.64 1.80 21.65
C GLY A 350 -9.54 3.01 21.35
N ALA A 351 -10.47 2.88 20.40
CA ALA A 351 -11.40 3.96 20.06
C ALA A 351 -12.33 4.32 21.25
N VAL A 352 -12.81 3.31 21.99
CA VAL A 352 -13.61 3.52 23.21
C VAL A 352 -12.78 4.23 24.28
N MET A 353 -11.53 3.84 24.49
CA MET A 353 -10.62 4.51 25.44
C MET A 353 -10.44 5.99 25.12
N VAL A 354 -10.20 6.32 23.84
CA VAL A 354 -10.05 7.73 23.42
C VAL A 354 -11.30 8.55 23.77
N ARG A 355 -12.49 7.97 23.62
CA ARG A 355 -13.77 8.67 23.84
C ARG A 355 -14.17 8.73 25.32
N GLN A 356 -13.98 7.68 26.09
CA GLN A 356 -14.54 7.53 27.45
C GLN A 356 -13.59 7.95 28.57
N LEU A 357 -12.26 7.92 28.33
CA LEU A 357 -11.31 8.30 29.37
C LEU A 357 -11.35 9.82 29.62
N PRO A 358 -11.26 10.25 30.91
CA PRO A 358 -11.16 11.65 31.28
C PRO A 358 -9.99 12.36 30.58
N VAL A 359 -10.12 13.69 30.40
CA VAL A 359 -9.09 14.51 29.69
C VAL A 359 -7.76 14.50 30.46
N GLU A 360 -7.82 14.36 31.76
CA GLU A 360 -6.64 14.28 32.65
C GLU A 360 -5.79 13.05 32.40
N MET A 361 -6.40 11.96 31.91
CA MET A 361 -5.71 10.70 31.62
C MET A 361 -5.04 10.70 30.21
N LYS A 362 -4.16 11.66 29.95
CA LYS A 362 -3.48 11.85 28.67
C LYS A 362 -2.83 10.58 28.12
N TRP A 363 -2.11 9.83 28.98
CA TRP A 363 -1.42 8.60 28.59
C TRP A 363 -2.38 7.45 28.29
N GLY A 364 -3.50 7.36 29.00
CA GLY A 364 -4.54 6.38 28.71
C GLY A 364 -5.19 6.65 27.34
N ARG A 365 -5.49 7.92 27.02
CA ARG A 365 -6.02 8.33 25.71
C ARG A 365 -5.00 8.10 24.58
N LEU A 366 -3.70 8.34 24.86
CA LEU A 366 -2.63 8.02 23.92
C LEU A 366 -2.55 6.52 23.64
N ALA A 367 -2.59 5.67 24.67
CA ALA A 367 -2.65 4.22 24.49
C ALA A 367 -3.87 3.82 23.65
N GLY A 368 -5.02 4.47 23.87
CA GLY A 368 -6.22 4.27 23.08
C GLY A 368 -6.03 4.57 21.58
N ILE A 369 -5.40 5.69 21.21
CA ILE A 369 -5.15 6.01 19.78
C ILE A 369 -4.15 5.04 19.15
N CYS A 370 -3.14 4.59 19.90
CA CYS A 370 -2.20 3.57 19.45
C CYS A 370 -2.90 2.22 19.21
N MET A 371 -3.79 1.79 20.10
CA MET A 371 -4.59 0.58 19.93
C MET A 371 -5.58 0.71 18.77
N ALA A 372 -6.16 1.90 18.55
CA ALA A 372 -7.05 2.16 17.42
C ALA A 372 -6.35 1.93 16.08
N GLY A 373 -5.02 2.09 15.99
CA GLY A 373 -4.21 1.75 14.82
C GLY A 373 -4.13 0.24 14.49
N GLY A 374 -4.61 -0.64 15.39
CA GLY A 374 -4.56 -2.10 15.21
C GLY A 374 -5.32 -2.65 14.00
N TYR A 375 -6.29 -1.89 13.45
CA TYR A 375 -6.99 -2.25 12.21
C TYR A 375 -6.03 -2.52 11.03
N ALA A 376 -4.87 -1.87 11.00
CA ALA A 376 -3.94 -1.98 9.89
C ALA A 376 -3.34 -3.39 9.73
N ALA A 377 -3.28 -4.17 10.83
CA ALA A 377 -2.85 -5.57 10.80
C ALA A 377 -3.81 -6.48 10.02
N ASN A 378 -5.04 -6.04 9.75
CA ASN A 378 -6.02 -6.82 8.99
C ASN A 378 -5.77 -6.76 7.49
N PHE A 379 -5.10 -5.73 6.97
CA PHE A 379 -4.90 -5.57 5.54
C PHE A 379 -4.17 -6.76 4.88
N PRO A 380 -3.01 -7.23 5.37
CA PRO A 380 -2.34 -8.40 4.80
C PRO A 380 -3.19 -9.67 4.91
N LEU A 381 -3.98 -9.81 5.97
CA LEU A 381 -4.86 -10.96 6.17
C LEU A 381 -6.03 -10.97 5.18
N ILE A 382 -6.64 -9.80 4.90
CA ILE A 382 -7.69 -9.65 3.87
C ILE A 382 -7.12 -10.02 2.50
N MET A 383 -5.93 -9.53 2.13
CA MET A 383 -5.28 -9.90 0.88
C MET A 383 -5.00 -11.40 0.79
N SER A 384 -4.60 -12.01 1.89
CA SER A 384 -4.38 -13.47 1.98
C SER A 384 -5.68 -14.26 1.85
N LEU A 385 -6.80 -13.78 2.43
CA LEU A 385 -8.11 -14.39 2.25
C LEU A 385 -8.58 -14.32 0.79
N MET A 386 -8.39 -13.16 0.13
CA MET A 386 -8.71 -13.00 -1.29
C MET A 386 -7.91 -13.96 -2.15
N SER A 387 -6.60 -14.09 -1.92
CA SER A 387 -5.74 -14.94 -2.74
C SER A 387 -6.08 -16.43 -2.59
N GLY A 388 -6.56 -16.86 -1.42
CA GLY A 388 -6.82 -18.28 -1.10
C GLY A 388 -8.24 -18.76 -1.39
N ASN A 389 -9.26 -17.88 -1.38
CA ASN A 389 -10.65 -18.28 -1.44
C ASN A 389 -11.34 -18.13 -2.81
N PHE A 390 -10.68 -17.48 -3.76
CA PHE A 390 -11.24 -17.29 -5.11
C PHE A 390 -10.41 -18.06 -6.13
N GLY A 391 -11.06 -19.01 -6.83
CA GLY A 391 -10.51 -19.71 -7.99
C GLY A 391 -10.82 -18.97 -9.30
N GLY A 392 -10.00 -19.20 -10.31
CA GLY A 392 -10.16 -18.58 -11.64
C GLY A 392 -9.53 -17.17 -11.75
N PHE A 393 -8.82 -16.93 -12.85
CA PHE A 393 -8.07 -15.69 -13.04
C PHE A 393 -9.00 -14.47 -13.11
N THR A 394 -10.03 -14.53 -13.96
CA THR A 394 -10.97 -13.43 -14.16
C THR A 394 -11.79 -13.15 -12.89
N LYS A 395 -12.25 -14.20 -12.17
CA LYS A 395 -12.98 -14.06 -10.90
C LYS A 395 -12.11 -13.36 -9.85
N LYS A 396 -10.88 -13.81 -9.68
CA LYS A 396 -9.92 -13.22 -8.72
C LYS A 396 -9.58 -11.76 -9.05
N THR A 397 -9.36 -11.46 -10.34
CA THR A 397 -9.08 -10.09 -10.79
C THR A 397 -10.28 -9.17 -10.59
N THR A 398 -11.50 -9.67 -10.85
CA THR A 398 -12.75 -8.91 -10.61
C THR A 398 -12.94 -8.60 -9.14
N VAL A 399 -12.77 -9.60 -8.24
CA VAL A 399 -12.86 -9.35 -6.79
C VAL A 399 -11.79 -8.37 -6.34
N ASN A 400 -10.57 -8.48 -6.85
CA ASN A 400 -9.50 -7.52 -6.54
C ASN A 400 -9.85 -6.11 -7.03
N ALA A 401 -10.44 -5.98 -8.21
CA ALA A 401 -10.94 -4.70 -8.73
C ALA A 401 -12.09 -4.12 -7.90
N MET A 402 -12.95 -4.96 -7.30
CA MET A 402 -14.02 -4.50 -6.38
C MET A 402 -13.46 -4.02 -5.06
N VAL A 403 -12.38 -4.64 -4.56
CA VAL A 403 -11.75 -4.32 -3.27
C VAL A 403 -10.79 -3.13 -3.38
N SER A 404 -10.10 -2.97 -4.50
CA SER A 404 -9.10 -1.90 -4.71
C SER A 404 -9.67 -0.49 -4.53
N PRO A 405 -10.80 -0.09 -5.14
CA PRO A 405 -11.39 1.23 -4.92
C PRO A 405 -11.84 1.45 -3.46
N THR A 406 -12.21 0.38 -2.76
CA THR A 406 -12.62 0.46 -1.35
C THR A 406 -11.42 0.54 -0.41
N ALA A 407 -10.27 0.02 -0.82
CA ALA A 407 -9.01 0.20 -0.11
C ALA A 407 -8.49 1.65 -0.24
N ASP A 408 -8.69 2.27 -1.40
CA ASP A 408 -8.16 3.61 -1.73
C ASP A 408 -9.12 4.79 -1.43
N LYS A 409 -10.32 4.56 -0.93
CA LYS A 409 -11.17 5.48 -0.13
C LYS A 409 -11.79 6.77 -0.71
N PRO A 410 -12.07 6.99 -1.98
CA PRO A 410 -12.70 8.26 -2.36
C PRO A 410 -14.12 8.43 -1.79
N PHE A 411 -14.86 7.34 -1.57
CA PHE A 411 -16.26 7.41 -1.13
C PHE A 411 -16.44 7.57 0.38
N LEU A 412 -15.52 7.04 1.19
CA LEU A 412 -15.64 7.04 2.65
C LEU A 412 -15.08 8.30 3.30
N SER A 413 -14.11 8.96 2.67
CA SER A 413 -13.63 10.28 3.13
C SER A 413 -14.74 11.33 3.07
N PHE A 414 -15.67 11.22 2.12
CA PHE A 414 -16.80 12.14 1.99
C PHE A 414 -17.79 12.08 3.16
N GLN A 415 -18.06 10.90 3.73
CA GLN A 415 -18.90 10.78 4.92
C GLN A 415 -18.17 11.13 6.22
N GLN A 416 -16.86 10.90 6.28
CA GLN A 416 -16.05 11.25 7.45
C GLN A 416 -15.91 12.77 7.63
N THR A 417 -15.90 13.56 6.54
CA THR A 417 -15.85 15.02 6.62
C THR A 417 -17.04 15.61 7.38
N LYS A 418 -18.24 15.08 7.19
CA LYS A 418 -19.45 15.54 7.92
C LYS A 418 -19.50 15.04 9.37
N GLY A 419 -18.98 13.85 9.66
CA GLY A 419 -19.00 13.29 11.02
C GLY A 419 -17.92 13.88 11.93
N TYR A 420 -16.72 14.16 11.42
CA TYR A 420 -15.57 14.62 12.23
C TYR A 420 -15.64 16.10 12.60
N SER A 421 -16.25 16.96 11.80
CA SER A 421 -16.56 18.32 12.21
C SER A 421 -17.40 18.32 13.49
N SER A 422 -18.37 17.42 13.60
CA SER A 422 -19.20 17.26 14.81
C SER A 422 -18.43 16.63 15.98
N TYR A 423 -17.41 15.78 15.73
CA TYR A 423 -16.62 15.16 16.80
C TYR A 423 -15.55 16.09 17.38
N LEU A 424 -14.97 17.02 16.59
CA LEU A 424 -14.05 18.05 17.10
C LEU A 424 -14.76 19.09 17.98
N TYR A 425 -16.07 19.30 17.81
CA TYR A 425 -16.89 20.13 18.69
C TYR A 425 -17.37 19.39 19.95
N LEU A 426 -17.24 18.07 20.00
CA LEU A 426 -17.64 17.23 21.15
C LEU A 426 -16.44 16.72 21.98
N LEU A 427 -15.19 17.03 21.61
CA LEU A 427 -13.94 16.85 22.35
C LEU A 427 -13.43 18.19 22.89
#